data_75592c86c0bbfcbbf3b92309419bee3b
#
_entry.id   75592c86c0bbfcbbf3b92309419bee3b
#
_cell.length_a   1.000
_cell.length_b   1.000
_cell.length_c   1.000
_cell.angle_alpha   90.00
_cell.angle_beta   90.00
_cell.angle_gamma   90.00
#
_symmetry.space_group_name_H-M   'P 1'
#
loop_
_entity.id
_entity.type
_entity.pdbx_description
1 polymer ?
#
loop_
_entity_poly.entity_id
_entity_poly.type
_entity_poly.pdbx_seq_one_letter_code
_entity_poly.pdbx_strand_id
1 'polypeptide(L)'
;DNYEMVYNGPQIYVGNPSYKTPRTVCVNKADYDTIDLSSISNEYIARSNYRPIMPLSEYKKQVQGFCIGQDEKGNDVYDNWIDHYKVGFRKMINLSGERSLICAVLPRRTAHIHGVISSSFVRGDDTVDMAALCASIPMDFFMKTIAAQNLTSVRMQGFPLGIDEKYNNAMRSRTLLLNCLTTAYADLWF
;
A
#
# COMPACT_ATOMS: atom_id res chain seq x y z
N ASP A 1 -7.48 16.33 -3.91
CA ASP A 1 -6.22 15.69 -4.28
C ASP A 1 -5.78 14.73 -3.17
N ASN A 2 -5.51 13.47 -3.51
CA ASN A 2 -5.11 12.43 -2.53
C ASN A 2 -3.77 12.73 -1.84
N TYR A 3 -3.00 13.73 -2.31
CA TYR A 3 -1.71 14.09 -1.73
C TYR A 3 -1.77 14.47 -0.25
N GLU A 4 -2.90 14.98 0.23
CA GLU A 4 -3.07 15.28 1.65
C GLU A 4 -3.19 14.04 2.52
N MET A 5 -3.41 12.86 1.93
CA MET A 5 -3.49 11.59 2.66
C MET A 5 -2.10 11.05 2.97
N VAL A 6 -1.80 10.97 4.27
CA VAL A 6 -0.55 10.39 4.79
C VAL A 6 -0.92 9.20 5.68
N TYR A 7 -0.65 8.00 5.20
CA TYR A 7 -1.01 6.76 5.88
C TYR A 7 -0.17 6.50 7.14
N ASN A 8 -0.84 5.95 8.15
CA ASN A 8 -0.23 5.38 9.35
C ASN A 8 -0.66 3.91 9.49
N GLY A 9 0.13 3.12 10.21
CA GLY A 9 -0.11 1.68 10.37
C GLY A 9 -1.53 1.28 10.78
N PRO A 10 -2.19 1.90 11.78
CA PRO A 10 -3.55 1.54 12.18
C PRO A 10 -4.62 1.65 11.08
N GLN A 11 -4.39 2.46 10.06
CA GLN A 11 -5.34 2.68 8.96
C GLN A 11 -5.40 1.53 7.96
N ILE A 12 -4.40 0.66 7.96
CA ILE A 12 -4.25 -0.45 7.00
C ILE A 12 -4.53 -1.77 7.72
N TYR A 13 -5.26 -2.67 7.06
CA TYR A 13 -5.33 -4.09 7.43
C TYR A 13 -5.11 -4.96 6.19
N VAL A 14 -5.18 -6.27 6.33
CA VAL A 14 -4.94 -7.19 5.20
C VAL A 14 -6.01 -6.99 4.13
N GLY A 15 -5.59 -6.56 2.96
CA GLY A 15 -6.49 -6.27 1.84
C GLY A 15 -7.44 -5.09 2.08
N ASN A 16 -7.17 -4.23 3.06
CA ASN A 16 -8.06 -3.12 3.39
C ASN A 16 -7.25 -1.85 3.70
N PRO A 17 -7.14 -0.90 2.76
CA PRO A 17 -6.48 0.38 2.95
C PRO A 17 -7.33 1.39 3.73
N SER A 18 -8.61 1.09 3.95
CA SER A 18 -9.58 1.92 4.68
C SER A 18 -10.09 1.21 5.93
N TYR A 19 -9.19 0.54 6.67
CA TYR A 19 -9.57 -0.24 7.86
C TYR A 19 -10.04 0.65 9.02
N LYS A 20 -9.30 1.71 9.30
CA LYS A 20 -9.60 2.63 10.41
C LYS A 20 -9.32 4.07 10.01
N THR A 21 -10.05 4.98 10.65
CA THR A 21 -9.85 6.43 10.55
C THR A 21 -9.52 7.02 11.91
N PRO A 22 -8.60 7.98 12.01
CA PRO A 22 -8.32 8.64 13.29
C PRO A 22 -9.49 9.50 13.73
N ARG A 23 -9.73 9.54 15.03
CA ARG A 23 -10.66 10.48 15.67
C ARG A 23 -10.17 11.92 15.52
N THR A 24 -11.04 12.88 15.80
CA THR A 24 -10.69 14.31 15.74
C THR A 24 -9.54 14.63 16.68
N VAL A 25 -9.52 14.02 17.86
CA VAL A 25 -8.39 14.03 18.79
C VAL A 25 -7.81 12.62 18.78
N CYS A 26 -6.59 12.49 18.28
CA CYS A 26 -5.93 11.20 18.12
C CYS A 26 -4.49 11.31 18.62
N VAL A 27 -4.24 10.76 19.82
CA VAL A 27 -2.95 10.79 20.50
C VAL A 27 -2.27 9.42 20.46
N ASN A 28 -3.06 8.36 20.43
CA ASN A 28 -2.55 6.99 20.48
C ASN A 28 -3.32 6.04 19.53
N LYS A 29 -2.90 4.77 19.48
CA LYS A 29 -3.49 3.76 18.58
C LYS A 29 -4.95 3.40 18.92
N ALA A 30 -5.44 3.68 20.12
CA ALA A 30 -6.82 3.42 20.51
C ALA A 30 -7.79 4.50 19.96
N ASP A 31 -7.26 5.62 19.51
CA ASP A 31 -8.04 6.76 19.00
C ASP A 31 -8.39 6.62 17.51
N TYR A 32 -8.49 5.39 17.00
CA TYR A 32 -8.91 5.07 15.65
C TYR A 32 -10.22 4.29 15.67
N ASP A 33 -11.20 4.77 14.91
CA ASP A 33 -12.48 4.09 14.72
C ASP A 33 -12.44 3.22 13.46
N THR A 34 -13.09 2.06 13.52
CA THR A 34 -13.26 1.20 12.36
C THR A 34 -14.22 1.85 11.35
N ILE A 35 -13.86 1.79 10.08
CA ILE A 35 -14.68 2.31 8.99
C ILE A 35 -15.69 1.23 8.59
N ASP A 36 -16.95 1.60 8.49
CA ASP A 36 -17.98 0.77 7.88
C ASP A 36 -17.88 0.90 6.35
N LEU A 37 -17.30 -0.09 5.71
CA LEU A 37 -17.09 -0.11 4.26
C LEU A 37 -18.39 -0.15 3.47
N SER A 38 -19.51 -0.56 4.08
CA SER A 38 -20.82 -0.57 3.41
C SER A 38 -21.42 0.84 3.28
N SER A 39 -20.93 1.79 4.05
CA SER A 39 -21.44 3.17 4.11
C SER A 39 -20.51 4.21 3.46
N ILE A 40 -19.34 3.84 2.99
CA ILE A 40 -18.43 4.78 2.32
C ILE A 40 -18.94 5.18 0.94
N SER A 41 -18.69 6.42 0.54
CA SER A 41 -18.95 6.87 -0.82
C SER A 41 -17.87 6.38 -1.80
N ASN A 42 -18.18 6.38 -3.09
CA ASN A 42 -17.20 6.04 -4.13
C ASN A 42 -15.97 6.98 -4.13
N GLU A 43 -16.11 8.18 -3.59
CA GLU A 43 -15.04 9.19 -3.50
C GLU A 43 -14.40 9.25 -2.10
N TYR A 44 -14.68 8.26 -1.26
CA TYR A 44 -14.21 8.27 0.11
C TYR A 44 -12.69 8.30 0.19
N ILE A 45 -12.17 9.22 1.01
CA ILE A 45 -10.76 9.30 1.38
C ILE A 45 -10.69 9.30 2.91
N ALA A 46 -9.91 8.39 3.48
CA ALA A 46 -9.74 8.31 4.92
C ALA A 46 -9.05 9.59 5.46
N ARG A 47 -9.41 10.00 6.68
CA ARG A 47 -8.72 11.11 7.35
C ARG A 47 -7.29 10.72 7.66
N SER A 48 -6.41 11.72 7.70
CA SER A 48 -5.04 11.58 8.13
C SER A 48 -4.76 12.46 9.37
N ASN A 49 -3.93 11.97 10.29
CA ASN A 49 -3.38 12.76 11.39
C ASN A 49 -2.14 13.55 10.99
N TYR A 50 -1.64 13.28 9.80
CA TYR A 50 -0.45 13.90 9.25
C TYR A 50 -0.82 14.59 7.95
N ARG A 51 -0.16 15.68 7.68
CA ARG A 51 -0.29 16.38 6.42
C ARG A 51 1.09 16.72 5.88
N PRO A 52 1.24 16.77 4.56
CA PRO A 52 2.48 17.25 3.95
C PRO A 52 2.77 18.69 4.40
N ILE A 53 4.02 18.98 4.65
CA ILE A 53 4.48 20.34 5.01
C ILE A 53 4.81 21.19 3.79
N MET A 54 4.83 20.61 2.60
CA MET A 54 5.18 21.26 1.35
C MET A 54 4.21 20.88 0.23
N PRO A 55 4.08 21.72 -0.82
CA PRO A 55 3.30 21.38 -2.02
C PRO A 55 3.85 20.13 -2.73
N LEU A 56 2.95 19.41 -3.43
CA LEU A 56 3.31 18.20 -4.18
C LEU A 56 4.45 18.43 -5.18
N SER A 57 4.46 19.59 -5.84
CA SER A 57 5.50 19.94 -6.82
C SER A 57 6.89 20.05 -6.21
N GLU A 58 7.01 20.53 -4.98
CA GLU A 58 8.26 20.59 -4.23
C GLU A 58 8.65 19.23 -3.69
N TYR A 59 7.69 18.48 -3.16
CA TYR A 59 7.89 17.12 -2.68
C TYR A 59 8.47 16.22 -3.77
N LYS A 60 7.90 16.26 -4.98
CA LYS A 60 8.41 15.49 -6.13
C LYS A 60 9.86 15.80 -6.51
N LYS A 61 10.34 17.01 -6.26
CA LYS A 61 11.73 17.38 -6.51
C LYS A 61 12.71 16.81 -5.48
N GLN A 62 12.23 16.55 -4.27
CA GLN A 62 13.05 16.05 -3.16
C GLN A 62 13.07 14.52 -3.08
N VAL A 63 12.02 13.87 -3.61
CA VAL A 63 11.90 12.41 -3.56
C VAL A 63 12.61 11.80 -4.75
N GLN A 64 13.49 10.85 -4.48
CA GLN A 64 14.17 10.10 -5.52
C GLN A 64 13.14 9.32 -6.36
N GLY A 65 13.22 9.49 -7.69
CA GLY A 65 12.48 8.69 -8.63
C GLY A 65 13.00 7.25 -8.70
N PHE A 66 12.22 6.37 -9.32
CA PHE A 66 12.67 5.03 -9.69
C PHE A 66 12.65 4.87 -11.21
N CYS A 67 13.58 4.06 -11.72
CA CYS A 67 13.72 3.82 -13.15
C CYS A 67 12.48 3.04 -13.67
N ILE A 68 11.84 3.59 -14.69
CA ILE A 68 10.67 2.97 -15.37
C ILE A 68 11.02 2.35 -16.71
N GLY A 69 12.25 2.51 -17.19
CA GLY A 69 12.74 2.00 -18.46
C GLY A 69 13.84 2.86 -19.04
N GLN A 70 14.09 2.71 -20.33
CA GLN A 70 15.06 3.51 -21.07
C GLN A 70 14.37 4.23 -22.24
N ASP A 71 14.86 5.41 -22.57
CA ASP A 71 14.43 6.18 -23.74
C ASP A 71 15.04 5.58 -25.04
N GLU A 72 14.64 6.13 -26.19
CA GLU A 72 15.15 5.71 -27.52
C GLU A 72 16.68 5.86 -27.69
N LYS A 73 17.32 6.62 -26.81
CA LYS A 73 18.78 6.87 -26.79
C LYS A 73 19.51 6.00 -25.78
N GLY A 74 18.79 5.14 -25.04
CA GLY A 74 19.34 4.27 -24.01
C GLY A 74 19.59 4.93 -22.66
N ASN A 75 19.05 6.15 -22.42
CA ASN A 75 19.15 6.78 -21.12
C ASN A 75 18.02 6.28 -20.19
N ASP A 76 18.33 6.08 -18.93
CA ASP A 76 17.33 5.69 -17.94
C ASP A 76 16.28 6.79 -17.74
N VAL A 77 15.02 6.40 -17.82
CA VAL A 77 13.86 7.25 -17.55
C VAL A 77 13.38 7.01 -16.13
N TYR A 78 13.23 8.06 -15.37
CA TYR A 78 12.78 8.01 -13.96
C TYR A 78 11.40 8.61 -13.80
N ASP A 79 10.59 7.98 -12.94
CA ASP A 79 9.28 8.51 -12.52
C ASP A 79 9.24 8.63 -11.00
N ASN A 80 8.30 9.41 -10.49
CA ASN A 80 8.19 9.66 -9.07
C ASN A 80 7.29 8.61 -8.42
N TRP A 81 7.80 7.96 -7.37
CA TRP A 81 7.07 6.88 -6.68
C TRP A 81 5.68 7.29 -6.17
N ILE A 82 5.46 8.58 -5.89
CA ILE A 82 4.17 9.07 -5.38
C ILE A 82 3.07 9.00 -6.44
N ASP A 83 3.42 9.03 -7.73
CA ASP A 83 2.48 8.96 -8.84
C ASP A 83 2.04 7.53 -9.18
N HIS A 84 2.61 6.54 -8.50
CA HIS A 84 2.25 5.13 -8.67
C HIS A 84 1.40 4.60 -7.52
N TYR A 85 0.63 3.54 -7.80
CA TYR A 85 0.04 2.71 -6.76
C TYR A 85 1.14 2.00 -5.99
N LYS A 86 0.87 1.69 -4.73
CA LYS A 86 1.84 1.08 -3.84
C LYS A 86 1.21 -0.05 -3.05
N VAL A 87 1.95 -1.09 -2.76
CA VAL A 87 1.59 -1.99 -1.67
C VAL A 87 2.19 -1.43 -0.40
N GLY A 88 1.34 -0.94 0.49
CA GLY A 88 1.74 -0.46 1.81
C GLY A 88 1.68 -1.57 2.83
N PHE A 89 2.70 -1.69 3.67
CA PHE A 89 2.81 -2.69 4.74
C PHE A 89 2.93 -2.01 6.08
N ARG A 90 2.32 -2.58 7.11
CA ARG A 90 2.70 -2.22 8.49
C ARG A 90 4.13 -2.66 8.74
N LYS A 91 4.99 -1.72 9.12
CA LYS A 91 6.40 -2.00 9.34
C LYS A 91 6.65 -2.91 10.54
N MET A 92 5.92 -2.68 11.62
CA MET A 92 6.01 -3.53 12.83
C MET A 92 5.18 -4.80 12.64
N ILE A 93 5.83 -5.94 12.78
CA ILE A 93 5.24 -7.27 12.65
C ILE A 93 4.83 -7.76 14.03
N ASN A 94 3.58 -8.17 14.19
CA ASN A 94 3.07 -8.81 15.40
C ASN A 94 2.96 -10.32 15.16
N LEU A 95 3.90 -11.09 15.70
CA LEU A 95 3.94 -12.54 15.51
C LEU A 95 2.84 -13.29 16.27
N SER A 96 2.31 -12.70 17.36
CA SER A 96 1.22 -13.28 18.15
C SER A 96 -0.16 -12.91 17.63
N GLY A 97 -0.26 -11.99 16.66
CA GLY A 97 -1.53 -11.62 16.06
C GLY A 97 -2.09 -12.68 15.12
N GLU A 98 -3.37 -12.58 14.82
CA GLU A 98 -4.02 -13.40 13.79
C GLU A 98 -3.25 -13.32 12.46
N ARG A 99 -2.91 -12.11 12.05
CA ARG A 99 -2.11 -11.82 10.86
C ARG A 99 -0.85 -11.03 11.25
N SER A 100 0.28 -11.45 10.70
CA SER A 100 1.59 -10.81 10.90
C SER A 100 1.97 -9.89 9.77
N LEU A 101 1.80 -10.35 8.52
CA LEU A 101 2.03 -9.53 7.33
C LEU A 101 0.76 -8.76 6.97
N ILE A 102 0.69 -7.51 7.37
CA ILE A 102 -0.46 -6.66 7.11
C ILE A 102 -0.12 -5.72 5.96
N CYS A 103 -0.82 -5.86 4.84
CA CYS A 103 -0.62 -5.06 3.64
C CYS A 103 -1.94 -4.69 2.96
N ALA A 104 -1.91 -3.58 2.22
CA ALA A 104 -3.01 -3.15 1.35
C ALA A 104 -2.48 -2.32 0.18
N VAL A 105 -3.26 -2.22 -0.90
CA VAL A 105 -2.97 -1.32 -2.02
C VAL A 105 -3.30 0.10 -1.61
N LEU A 106 -2.34 1.00 -1.70
CA LEU A 106 -2.51 2.43 -1.43
C LEU A 106 -2.68 3.20 -2.75
N PRO A 107 -3.56 4.21 -2.79
CA PRO A 107 -3.80 4.99 -4.00
C PRO A 107 -2.58 5.81 -4.40
N ARG A 108 -2.60 6.27 -5.65
CA ARG A 108 -1.64 7.25 -6.17
C ARG A 108 -1.71 8.55 -5.37
N ARG A 109 -0.61 9.29 -5.34
CA ARG A 109 -0.48 10.59 -4.69
C ARG A 109 -0.73 10.57 -3.17
N THR A 110 -0.56 9.42 -2.55
CA THR A 110 -0.59 9.31 -1.09
C THR A 110 0.80 9.06 -0.54
N ALA A 111 1.07 9.61 0.63
CA ALA A 111 2.31 9.38 1.37
C ALA A 111 2.07 8.45 2.57
N HIS A 112 3.09 8.15 3.33
CA HIS A 112 2.99 7.44 4.60
C HIS A 112 4.09 7.84 5.57
N ILE A 113 3.84 7.65 6.86
CA ILE A 113 4.88 7.82 7.89
C ILE A 113 5.71 6.55 8.05
N HIS A 114 6.78 6.63 8.83
CA HIS A 114 7.72 5.52 9.07
C HIS A 114 7.10 4.23 9.66
N GLY A 115 5.90 4.29 10.21
CA GLY A 115 5.14 3.12 10.66
C GLY A 115 4.62 2.23 9.51
N VAL A 116 4.69 2.73 8.29
CA VAL A 116 4.38 2.02 7.04
C VAL A 116 5.65 1.95 6.19
N ILE A 117 5.86 0.86 5.47
CA ILE A 117 6.84 0.71 4.40
C ILE A 117 6.09 0.32 3.14
N SER A 118 6.52 0.76 1.97
CA SER A 118 5.80 0.46 0.72
C SER A 118 6.72 0.04 -0.41
N SER A 119 6.14 -0.70 -1.36
CA SER A 119 6.73 -1.00 -2.67
C SER A 119 5.85 -0.44 -3.77
N SER A 120 6.46 0.15 -4.78
CA SER A 120 5.82 0.58 -6.03
C SER A 120 6.39 -0.21 -7.20
N PHE A 121 5.57 -0.44 -8.20
CA PHE A 121 5.95 -1.14 -9.42
C PHE A 121 5.59 -0.28 -10.63
N VAL A 122 6.32 -0.49 -11.72
CA VAL A 122 6.06 0.19 -13.01
C VAL A 122 4.68 -0.19 -13.54
N ARG A 123 4.32 -1.48 -13.43
CA ARG A 123 3.03 -2.01 -13.88
C ARG A 123 2.06 -2.11 -12.71
N GLY A 124 0.82 -1.69 -12.95
CA GLY A 124 -0.27 -1.83 -11.96
C GLY A 124 -0.53 -3.29 -11.59
N ASP A 125 -0.46 -4.20 -12.56
CA ASP A 125 -0.60 -5.65 -12.38
C ASP A 125 0.36 -6.19 -11.32
N ASP A 126 1.63 -5.81 -11.37
CA ASP A 126 2.65 -6.28 -10.41
C ASP A 126 2.34 -5.77 -9.00
N THR A 127 1.74 -4.57 -8.87
CA THR A 127 1.25 -4.05 -7.59
C THR A 127 0.12 -4.92 -7.04
N VAL A 128 -0.83 -5.31 -7.90
CA VAL A 128 -1.96 -6.16 -7.51
C VAL A 128 -1.48 -7.56 -7.16
N ASP A 129 -0.58 -8.15 -7.94
CA ASP A 129 0.00 -9.47 -7.70
C ASP A 129 0.78 -9.52 -6.39
N MET A 130 1.60 -8.51 -6.12
CA MET A 130 2.31 -8.39 -4.84
C MET A 130 1.34 -8.29 -3.66
N ALA A 131 0.29 -7.48 -3.78
CA ALA A 131 -0.72 -7.36 -2.74
C ALA A 131 -1.46 -8.69 -2.51
N ALA A 132 -1.80 -9.41 -3.59
CA ALA A 132 -2.46 -10.72 -3.53
C ALA A 132 -1.59 -11.75 -2.79
N LEU A 133 -0.33 -11.85 -3.18
CA LEU A 133 0.63 -12.78 -2.55
C LEU A 133 0.83 -12.46 -1.08
N CYS A 134 1.07 -11.19 -0.75
CA CYS A 134 1.34 -10.76 0.63
C CYS A 134 0.10 -10.85 1.53
N ALA A 135 -1.12 -10.76 0.97
CA ALA A 135 -2.36 -10.98 1.72
C ALA A 135 -2.65 -12.46 1.95
N SER A 136 -1.91 -13.38 1.31
CA SER A 136 -2.15 -14.82 1.41
C SER A 136 -1.71 -15.39 2.77
N ILE A 137 -2.34 -16.51 3.15
CA ILE A 137 -1.96 -17.26 4.38
C ILE A 137 -0.54 -17.84 4.28
N PRO A 138 -0.09 -18.41 3.15
CA PRO A 138 1.29 -18.89 3.03
C PRO A 138 2.34 -17.82 3.28
N MET A 139 2.14 -16.59 2.78
CA MET A 139 3.07 -15.49 3.03
C MET A 139 3.04 -15.02 4.48
N ASP A 140 1.87 -15.00 5.11
CA ASP A 140 1.76 -14.69 6.53
C ASP A 140 2.48 -15.74 7.39
N PHE A 141 2.32 -17.01 7.07
CA PHE A 141 3.02 -18.11 7.72
C PHE A 141 4.55 -18.00 7.52
N PHE A 142 5.00 -17.72 6.30
CA PHE A 142 6.40 -17.47 6.01
C PHE A 142 6.97 -16.35 6.89
N MET A 143 6.25 -15.22 7.02
CA MET A 143 6.67 -14.12 7.87
C MET A 143 6.72 -14.49 9.36
N LYS A 144 5.79 -15.31 9.84
CA LYS A 144 5.80 -15.85 11.20
C LYS A 144 7.02 -16.75 11.44
N THR A 145 7.37 -17.57 10.45
CA THR A 145 8.48 -18.52 10.53
C THR A 145 9.84 -17.82 10.62
N ILE A 146 10.04 -16.74 9.86
CA ILE A 146 11.29 -15.97 9.94
C ILE A 146 11.39 -15.10 11.19
N ALA A 147 10.34 -15.06 12.01
CA ALA A 147 10.28 -14.40 13.32
C ALA A 147 10.78 -12.94 13.32
N ALA A 148 10.49 -12.19 12.26
CA ALA A 148 10.95 -10.82 12.12
C ALA A 148 10.08 -9.86 12.95
N GLN A 149 10.70 -8.95 13.70
CA GLN A 149 9.99 -7.91 14.42
C GLN A 149 9.59 -6.72 13.53
N ASN A 150 10.38 -6.47 12.50
CA ASN A 150 10.14 -5.38 11.54
C ASN A 150 10.31 -5.86 10.10
N LEU A 151 9.46 -5.35 9.24
CA LEU A 151 9.62 -5.46 7.79
C LEU A 151 10.64 -4.44 7.32
N THR A 152 11.62 -4.89 6.54
CA THR A 152 12.65 -4.05 5.94
C THR A 152 12.64 -4.19 4.43
N SER A 153 13.20 -3.20 3.71
CA SER A 153 13.33 -3.27 2.25
C SER A 153 14.09 -4.51 1.77
N VAL A 154 15.15 -4.90 2.47
CA VAL A 154 15.94 -6.09 2.15
C VAL A 154 15.08 -7.37 2.24
N ARG A 155 14.21 -7.47 3.25
CA ARG A 155 13.29 -8.63 3.34
C ARG A 155 12.24 -8.63 2.24
N MET A 156 11.70 -7.45 1.90
CA MET A 156 10.72 -7.31 0.82
C MET A 156 11.28 -7.69 -0.55
N GLN A 157 12.56 -7.42 -0.80
CA GLN A 157 13.26 -7.85 -2.02
C GLN A 157 13.34 -9.37 -2.17
N GLY A 158 13.27 -10.10 -1.07
CA GLY A 158 13.23 -11.57 -1.07
C GLY A 158 11.82 -12.17 -1.22
N PHE A 159 10.77 -11.35 -1.36
CA PHE A 159 9.43 -11.88 -1.54
C PHE A 159 9.25 -12.43 -2.95
N PRO A 160 8.59 -13.60 -3.09
CA PRO A 160 8.28 -14.13 -4.40
C PRO A 160 7.33 -13.17 -5.13
N LEU A 161 7.59 -12.93 -6.40
CA LEU A 161 6.69 -12.28 -7.34
C LEU A 161 6.37 -13.29 -8.42
N GLY A 162 5.11 -13.51 -8.66
CA GLY A 162 4.61 -14.40 -9.70
C GLY A 162 3.53 -15.33 -9.18
N ILE A 163 2.45 -15.36 -9.92
CA ILE A 163 1.30 -16.24 -9.72
C ILE A 163 1.15 -17.04 -11.01
N ASP A 164 0.86 -18.32 -10.91
CA ASP A 164 0.58 -19.15 -12.08
C ASP A 164 -0.55 -18.52 -12.90
N GLU A 165 -0.35 -18.36 -14.21
CA GLU A 165 -1.24 -17.64 -15.12
C GLU A 165 -2.70 -18.08 -15.00
N LYS A 166 -2.94 -19.35 -14.75
CA LYS A 166 -4.31 -19.89 -14.60
C LYS A 166 -5.06 -19.31 -13.39
N TYR A 167 -4.36 -18.73 -12.42
CA TYR A 167 -4.96 -18.14 -11.22
C TYR A 167 -4.94 -16.61 -11.24
N ASN A 168 -4.17 -15.97 -12.14
CA ASN A 168 -3.95 -14.53 -12.16
C ASN A 168 -5.25 -13.74 -12.12
N ASN A 169 -6.17 -13.99 -13.05
CA ASN A 169 -7.42 -13.26 -13.12
C ASN A 169 -8.26 -13.38 -11.86
N ALA A 170 -8.35 -14.60 -11.31
CA ALA A 170 -9.14 -14.85 -10.10
C ALA A 170 -8.52 -14.19 -8.86
N MET A 171 -7.20 -14.18 -8.75
CA MET A 171 -6.50 -13.54 -7.62
C MET A 171 -6.53 -12.02 -7.73
N ARG A 172 -6.25 -11.47 -8.90
CA ARG A 172 -6.31 -10.03 -9.17
C ARG A 172 -7.70 -9.47 -8.89
N SER A 173 -8.75 -10.09 -9.44
CA SER A 173 -10.14 -9.67 -9.21
C SER A 173 -10.48 -9.64 -7.71
N ARG A 174 -10.13 -10.68 -6.95
CA ARG A 174 -10.38 -10.71 -5.51
C ARG A 174 -9.59 -9.64 -4.76
N THR A 175 -8.34 -9.42 -5.16
CA THR A 175 -7.48 -8.40 -4.54
C THR A 175 -8.03 -7.00 -4.79
N LEU A 176 -8.49 -6.71 -6.02
CA LEU A 176 -9.13 -5.44 -6.36
C LEU A 176 -10.43 -5.26 -5.58
N LEU A 177 -11.29 -6.28 -5.52
CA LEU A 177 -12.56 -6.23 -4.76
C LEU A 177 -12.35 -5.98 -3.27
N LEU A 178 -11.24 -6.41 -2.69
CA LEU A 178 -10.92 -6.16 -1.28
C LEU A 178 -10.31 -4.79 -1.04
N ASN A 179 -9.39 -4.35 -1.93
CA ASN A 179 -8.58 -3.16 -1.71
C ASN A 179 -9.15 -1.91 -2.37
N CYS A 180 -9.73 -2.03 -3.56
CA CYS A 180 -9.94 -0.95 -4.49
C CYS A 180 -11.42 -0.56 -4.57
N LEU A 181 -11.98 -0.07 -3.46
CA LEU A 181 -13.41 0.19 -3.30
C LEU A 181 -13.85 1.61 -3.73
N THR A 182 -12.91 2.48 -4.08
CA THR A 182 -13.20 3.87 -4.43
C THR A 182 -12.64 4.24 -5.79
N THR A 183 -13.12 5.36 -6.35
CA THR A 183 -12.68 5.90 -7.65
C THR A 183 -11.18 6.21 -7.70
N ALA A 184 -10.51 6.35 -6.55
CA ALA A 184 -9.06 6.52 -6.47
C ALA A 184 -8.25 5.35 -7.06
N TYR A 185 -8.90 4.21 -7.30
CA TYR A 185 -8.31 3.00 -7.87
C TYR A 185 -8.84 2.64 -9.26
N ALA A 186 -9.62 3.52 -9.89
CA ALA A 186 -10.29 3.21 -11.15
C ALA A 186 -9.35 2.64 -12.22
N ASP A 187 -8.14 3.22 -12.35
CA ASP A 187 -7.15 2.80 -13.35
C ASP A 187 -6.56 1.39 -13.13
N LEU A 188 -6.79 0.79 -11.96
CA LEU A 188 -6.34 -0.59 -11.70
C LEU A 188 -7.35 -1.64 -12.16
N TRP A 189 -8.58 -1.23 -12.48
CA TRP A 189 -9.65 -2.14 -12.88
C TRP A 189 -9.66 -2.44 -14.38
N PHE A 190 -8.83 -1.75 -15.19
CA PHE A 190 -8.82 -1.82 -16.66
C PHE A 190 -7.46 -2.20 -17.23
#